data_470d13bc54e0a393a7a0ead508a1fa8d
#
_entry.id   470d13bc54e0a393a7a0ead508a1fa8d
#
_cell.length_a   1.000
_cell.length_b   1.000
_cell.length_c   1.000
_cell.angle_alpha   90.00
_cell.angle_beta   90.00
_cell.angle_gamma   90.00
#
_symmetry.space_group_name_H-M   'P 1'
#
loop_
_entity.id
_entity.type
_entity.pdbx_description
1 polymer ?
#
loop_
_entity_poly.entity_id
_entity_poly.type
_entity_poly.pdbx_seq_one_letter_code
_entity_poly.pdbx_strand_id
1 'polypeptide(L)'
;MTFGYARVSTEGQCLDRQIDTLKAAGVQEEYIYKEKMTGTKSNRPKLMALMDTVDNGDIVVIESLSRLGRSSADLIRLMKTLHDKGVVLKSLKENLDFSTVEGQFIANFLALMAEYEREVIHSRVVEG
;
A
#
# COMPACT_ATOMS: atom_id res chain seq x y z
N MET A 1 -10.97 -3.59 13.67
CA MET A 1 -10.17 -4.78 13.28
C MET A 1 -8.91 -4.34 12.57
N THR A 2 -7.80 -5.01 12.83
CA THR A 2 -6.51 -4.65 12.24
C THR A 2 -6.05 -5.74 11.27
N PHE A 3 -5.85 -5.36 10.02
CA PHE A 3 -5.39 -6.25 8.96
C PHE A 3 -3.98 -5.88 8.54
N GLY A 4 -3.30 -6.82 7.89
CA GLY A 4 -1.98 -6.58 7.34
C GLY A 4 -1.92 -7.03 5.89
N TYR A 5 -1.03 -6.42 5.13
CA TYR A 5 -0.79 -6.82 3.75
C TYR A 5 0.71 -6.96 3.51
N ALA A 6 1.12 -8.10 2.99
CA ALA A 6 2.51 -8.40 2.70
C ALA A 6 2.62 -8.86 1.25
N ARG A 7 3.62 -8.34 0.53
CA ARG A 7 3.81 -8.65 -0.88
C ARG A 7 5.28 -8.86 -1.20
N VAL A 8 5.57 -9.93 -1.93
CA VAL A 8 6.92 -10.20 -2.45
C VAL A 8 6.82 -10.58 -3.92
N SER A 9 7.91 -10.34 -4.67
CA SER A 9 7.90 -10.62 -6.10
C SER A 9 8.28 -12.06 -6.44
N THR A 10 9.21 -12.69 -5.72
CA THR A 10 9.69 -14.03 -6.10
C THR A 10 9.84 -15.00 -4.94
N GLU A 11 10.63 -14.68 -3.93
CA GLU A 11 11.07 -15.64 -2.92
C GLU A 11 10.25 -15.55 -1.63
N GLY A 12 10.11 -16.70 -0.95
CA GLY A 12 9.33 -16.77 0.28
C GLY A 12 10.04 -16.17 1.49
N GLN A 13 11.36 -16.03 1.46
CA GLN A 13 12.12 -15.54 2.61
C GLN A 13 11.73 -14.14 3.03
N CYS A 14 11.57 -13.23 2.06
CA CYS A 14 11.17 -11.85 2.36
C CYS A 14 9.74 -11.78 2.88
N LEU A 15 8.89 -12.71 2.44
CA LEU A 15 7.52 -12.77 2.92
C LEU A 15 7.46 -13.10 4.42
N ASP A 16 8.25 -14.08 4.85
CA ASP A 16 8.29 -14.46 6.27
C ASP A 16 8.75 -13.29 7.13
N ARG A 17 9.74 -12.54 6.69
CA ARG A 17 10.22 -11.36 7.41
C ARG A 17 9.13 -10.28 7.51
N GLN A 18 8.40 -10.06 6.43
CA GLN A 18 7.30 -9.10 6.45
C GLN A 18 6.20 -9.53 7.41
N ILE A 19 5.87 -10.81 7.43
CA ILE A 19 4.86 -11.33 8.34
C ILE A 19 5.29 -11.11 9.78
N ASP A 20 6.55 -11.40 10.10
CA ASP A 20 7.07 -11.18 11.46
C ASP A 20 6.99 -9.71 11.85
N THR A 21 7.33 -8.81 10.91
CA THR A 21 7.27 -7.37 11.15
C THR A 21 5.83 -6.93 11.45
N LEU A 22 4.87 -7.43 10.68
CA LEU A 22 3.46 -7.08 10.87
C LEU A 22 2.93 -7.63 12.19
N LYS A 23 3.32 -8.85 12.54
CA LYS A 23 2.93 -9.46 13.83
C LYS A 23 3.49 -8.66 15.00
N ALA A 24 4.72 -8.18 14.89
CA ALA A 24 5.33 -7.34 15.90
C ALA A 24 4.59 -6.01 16.07
N ALA A 25 3.94 -5.55 15.02
CA ALA A 25 3.13 -4.33 15.06
C ALA A 25 1.70 -4.56 15.57
N GLY A 26 1.38 -5.78 15.96
CA GLY A 26 0.09 -6.09 16.56
C GLY A 26 -0.93 -6.72 15.63
N VAL A 27 -0.54 -7.11 14.43
CA VAL A 27 -1.44 -7.76 13.48
C VAL A 27 -1.41 -9.27 13.72
N GLN A 28 -2.58 -9.88 13.87
CA GLN A 28 -2.66 -11.34 14.01
C GLN A 28 -2.41 -11.98 12.65
N GLU A 29 -1.69 -13.10 12.65
CA GLU A 29 -1.28 -13.75 11.40
C GLU A 29 -2.48 -14.09 10.51
N GLU A 30 -3.59 -14.50 11.10
CA GLU A 30 -4.80 -14.88 10.36
C GLU A 30 -5.42 -13.70 9.59
N TYR A 31 -5.06 -12.46 9.96
CA TYR A 31 -5.56 -11.26 9.29
C TYR A 31 -4.51 -10.64 8.36
N ILE A 32 -3.41 -11.35 8.10
CA ILE A 32 -2.40 -10.89 7.16
C ILE A 32 -2.68 -11.47 5.78
N TYR A 33 -2.90 -10.61 4.81
CA TYR A 33 -3.09 -11.00 3.42
C TYR A 33 -1.72 -11.08 2.74
N LYS A 34 -1.38 -12.27 2.26
CA LYS A 34 -0.05 -12.57 1.73
C LYS A 34 -0.13 -12.72 0.23
N GLU A 35 0.67 -11.94 -0.49
CA GLU A 35 0.64 -11.88 -1.95
C GLU A 35 2.01 -12.21 -2.53
N LYS A 36 2.03 -13.14 -3.47
CA LYS A 36 3.23 -13.40 -4.28
C LYS A 36 2.95 -12.92 -5.70
N MET A 37 3.80 -12.03 -6.18
CA MET A 37 3.73 -11.51 -7.55
C MET A 37 4.77 -12.24 -8.37
N THR A 38 4.33 -13.05 -9.33
CA THR A 38 5.24 -13.79 -10.19
C THR A 38 5.08 -13.33 -11.64
N GLY A 39 6.21 -13.18 -12.33
CA GLY A 39 6.21 -12.83 -13.74
C GLY A 39 5.62 -11.46 -14.00
N THR A 40 4.91 -11.34 -15.11
CA THR A 40 4.33 -10.08 -15.56
C THR A 40 2.90 -9.87 -15.07
N LYS A 41 2.38 -10.75 -14.25
CA LYS A 41 1.01 -10.64 -13.77
C LYS A 41 0.83 -9.40 -12.92
N SER A 42 -0.14 -8.61 -13.28
CA SER A 42 -0.46 -7.38 -12.54
C SER A 42 -1.61 -7.58 -11.55
N ASN A 43 -2.25 -8.74 -11.58
CA ASN A 43 -3.32 -9.06 -10.65
C ASN A 43 -2.80 -9.15 -9.22
N ARG A 44 -3.58 -8.63 -8.31
CA ARG A 44 -3.29 -8.73 -6.89
C ARG A 44 -4.54 -9.21 -6.17
N PRO A 45 -4.89 -10.51 -6.32
CA PRO A 45 -6.15 -11.02 -5.78
C PRO A 45 -6.26 -10.88 -4.27
N LYS A 46 -5.14 -11.02 -3.54
CA LYS A 46 -5.16 -10.87 -2.09
C LYS A 46 -5.40 -9.42 -1.70
N LEU A 47 -4.80 -8.47 -2.41
CA LEU A 47 -5.05 -7.06 -2.16
C LEU A 47 -6.50 -6.70 -2.46
N MET A 48 -7.06 -7.22 -3.56
CA MET A 48 -8.46 -6.99 -3.90
C MET A 48 -9.38 -7.55 -2.82
N ALA A 49 -9.09 -8.76 -2.33
CA ALA A 49 -9.86 -9.36 -1.25
C ALA A 49 -9.81 -8.51 0.02
N LEU A 50 -8.62 -8.00 0.36
CA LEU A 50 -8.46 -7.12 1.51
C LEU A 50 -9.28 -5.83 1.35
N MET A 51 -9.18 -5.21 0.18
CA MET A 51 -9.90 -3.96 -0.10
C MET A 51 -11.43 -4.16 -0.01
N ASP A 52 -11.91 -5.33 -0.39
CA ASP A 52 -13.33 -5.66 -0.31
C ASP A 52 -13.78 -5.99 1.12
N THR A 53 -12.87 -6.47 1.95
CA THR A 53 -13.17 -6.92 3.30
C THR A 53 -13.20 -5.78 4.30
N VAL A 54 -12.28 -4.82 4.17
CA VAL A 54 -12.15 -3.73 5.14
C VAL A 54 -13.34 -2.77 5.09
N ASP A 55 -13.64 -2.19 6.24
CA ASP A 55 -14.79 -1.30 6.39
C ASP A 55 -14.41 -0.18 7.36
N ASN A 56 -15.33 0.75 7.53
CA ASN A 56 -15.12 1.92 8.39
C ASN A 56 -14.65 1.52 9.78
N GLY A 57 -13.57 2.14 10.22
CA GLY A 57 -12.97 1.87 11.53
C GLY A 57 -11.89 0.81 11.53
N ASP A 58 -11.69 0.11 10.42
CA ASP A 58 -10.63 -0.90 10.32
C ASP A 58 -9.28 -0.23 10.08
N ILE A 59 -8.21 -0.98 10.37
CA ILE A 59 -6.84 -0.51 10.20
C ILE A 59 -6.11 -1.49 9.28
N VAL A 60 -5.38 -0.96 8.30
CA VAL A 60 -4.50 -1.75 7.43
C VAL A 60 -3.07 -1.35 7.71
N VAL A 61 -2.24 -2.33 8.06
CA VAL A 61 -0.81 -2.12 8.35
C VAL A 61 0.01 -2.74 7.23
N ILE A 62 0.97 -1.97 6.70
CA ILE A 62 1.90 -2.44 5.67
C ILE A 62 3.33 -2.19 6.15
N GLU A 63 4.27 -2.99 5.67
CA GLU A 63 5.68 -2.79 6.01
C GLU A 63 6.20 -1.48 5.44
N SER A 64 5.86 -1.21 4.18
CA SER A 64 6.26 0.01 3.50
C SER A 64 5.28 0.32 2.40
N LEU A 65 5.26 1.59 1.97
CA LEU A 65 4.37 2.02 0.90
C LEU A 65 4.65 1.30 -0.42
N SER A 66 5.91 0.91 -0.65
CA SER A 66 6.28 0.17 -1.86
C SER A 66 5.65 -1.22 -1.92
N ARG A 67 5.18 -1.76 -0.80
CA ARG A 67 4.50 -3.05 -0.77
C ARG A 67 3.03 -2.93 -1.12
N LEU A 68 2.45 -1.74 -0.98
CA LEU A 68 1.03 -1.53 -1.29
C LEU A 68 0.82 -1.18 -2.75
N GLY A 69 1.52 -0.18 -3.25
CA GLY A 69 1.37 0.29 -4.63
C GLY A 69 2.55 -0.07 -5.51
N ARG A 70 2.30 -0.24 -6.82
CA ARG A 70 3.35 -0.52 -7.80
C ARG A 70 3.93 0.74 -8.39
N SER A 71 3.19 1.83 -8.33
CA SER A 71 3.62 3.14 -8.81
C SER A 71 3.00 4.19 -7.90
N SER A 72 3.45 5.44 -8.04
CA SER A 72 2.88 6.53 -7.25
C SER A 72 1.39 6.69 -7.51
N ALA A 73 0.97 6.58 -8.77
CA ALA A 73 -0.45 6.71 -9.13
C ALA A 73 -1.29 5.57 -8.54
N ASP A 74 -0.77 4.34 -8.60
CA ASP A 74 -1.44 3.18 -8.04
C ASP A 74 -1.59 3.32 -6.53
N LEU A 75 -0.52 3.73 -5.86
CA LEU A 75 -0.50 3.93 -4.42
C LEU A 75 -1.54 4.97 -3.97
N ILE A 76 -1.57 6.11 -4.65
CA ILE A 76 -2.52 7.19 -4.33
C ILE A 76 -3.96 6.71 -4.49
N ARG A 77 -4.24 5.96 -5.56
CA ARG A 77 -5.58 5.42 -5.78
C ARG A 77 -6.01 4.49 -4.64
N LEU A 78 -5.10 3.62 -4.20
CA LEU A 78 -5.39 2.70 -3.11
C LEU A 78 -5.59 3.45 -1.79
N MET A 79 -4.74 4.43 -1.52
CA MET A 79 -4.84 5.24 -0.31
C MET A 79 -6.17 6.00 -0.26
N LYS A 80 -6.57 6.56 -1.40
CA LYS A 80 -7.83 7.29 -1.49
C LYS A 80 -9.02 6.37 -1.24
N THR A 81 -8.99 5.18 -1.83
CA THR A 81 -10.05 4.19 -1.64
C THR A 81 -10.19 3.82 -0.16
N LEU A 82 -9.08 3.58 0.52
CA LEU A 82 -9.09 3.25 1.95
C LEU A 82 -9.61 4.43 2.77
N HIS A 83 -9.17 5.63 2.45
CA HIS A 83 -9.62 6.83 3.15
C HIS A 83 -11.14 7.03 2.99
N ASP A 84 -11.65 6.85 1.78
CA ASP A 84 -13.08 7.02 1.50
C ASP A 84 -13.93 5.98 2.23
N LYS A 85 -13.36 4.80 2.47
CA LYS A 85 -14.03 3.76 3.26
C LYS A 85 -13.94 3.98 4.77
N GLY A 86 -13.18 4.97 5.21
CA GLY A 86 -12.96 5.20 6.63
C GLY A 86 -11.95 4.26 7.26
N VAL A 87 -11.06 3.68 6.45
CA VAL A 87 -10.02 2.74 6.90
C VAL A 87 -8.72 3.50 7.12
N VAL A 88 -8.07 3.23 8.25
CA VAL A 88 -6.79 3.86 8.60
C VAL A 88 -5.67 3.03 8.00
N LEU A 89 -4.77 3.67 7.27
CA LEU A 89 -3.58 3.02 6.70
C LEU A 89 -2.36 3.43 7.53
N LYS A 90 -1.55 2.43 7.88
CA LYS A 90 -0.29 2.66 8.61
C LYS A 90 0.86 1.98 7.87
N SER A 91 1.94 2.72 7.65
CA SER A 91 3.14 2.19 7.02
C SER A 91 4.28 2.21 8.05
N LEU A 92 4.88 1.06 8.31
CA LEU A 92 5.85 0.90 9.39
C LEU A 92 7.21 1.49 9.04
N LYS A 93 7.69 1.23 7.83
CA LYS A 93 9.02 1.71 7.42
C LYS A 93 9.11 3.23 7.44
N GLU A 94 8.10 3.89 6.91
CA GLU A 94 8.06 5.35 6.85
C GLU A 94 7.54 5.96 8.17
N ASN A 95 7.06 5.10 9.07
CA ASN A 95 6.47 5.53 10.34
C ASN A 95 5.33 6.52 10.12
N LEU A 96 4.43 6.19 9.20
CA LEU A 96 3.30 7.05 8.85
C LEU A 96 1.98 6.43 9.26
N ASP A 97 1.11 7.27 9.80
CA ASP A 97 -0.28 6.94 10.11
C ASP A 97 -1.13 7.95 9.35
N PHE A 98 -1.85 7.47 8.32
CA PHE A 98 -2.57 8.36 7.42
C PHE A 98 -3.90 8.87 7.99
N SER A 99 -4.20 8.55 9.25
CA SER A 99 -5.32 9.18 9.95
C SER A 99 -4.92 10.53 10.57
N THR A 100 -3.62 10.82 10.66
CA THR A 100 -3.12 12.05 11.26
C THR A 100 -3.03 13.18 10.23
N VAL A 101 -2.92 14.42 10.72
CA VAL A 101 -2.72 15.59 9.85
C VAL A 101 -1.44 15.44 9.04
N GLU A 102 -0.36 14.97 9.69
CA GLU A 102 0.92 14.75 9.03
C GLU A 102 0.80 13.70 7.93
N GLY A 103 0.08 12.61 8.21
CA GLY A 103 -0.15 11.56 7.22
C GLY A 103 -0.93 12.08 6.02
N GLN A 104 -1.95 12.88 6.25
CA GLN A 104 -2.72 13.49 5.16
C GLN A 104 -1.86 14.42 4.32
N PHE A 105 -0.98 15.18 4.95
CA PHE A 105 -0.04 16.04 4.24
C PHE A 105 0.87 15.21 3.32
N ILE A 106 1.39 14.10 3.83
CA ILE A 106 2.25 13.21 3.04
C ILE A 106 1.46 12.61 1.87
N ALA A 107 0.20 12.21 2.11
CA ALA A 107 -0.64 11.66 1.04
C ALA A 107 -0.84 12.70 -0.07
N ASN A 108 -1.09 13.95 0.28
CA ASN A 108 -1.26 15.02 -0.70
C ASN A 108 0.02 15.28 -1.48
N PHE A 109 1.17 15.22 -0.79
CA PHE A 109 2.47 15.38 -1.43
C PHE A 109 2.70 14.27 -2.47
N LEU A 110 2.40 13.03 -2.10
CA LEU A 110 2.55 11.89 -3.01
C LEU A 110 1.65 12.04 -4.24
N ALA A 111 0.44 12.58 -4.06
CA ALA A 111 -0.47 12.82 -5.17
C ALA A 111 0.12 13.84 -6.14
N LEU A 112 0.73 14.91 -5.62
CA LEU A 112 1.40 15.91 -6.48
C LEU A 112 2.58 15.30 -7.22
N MET A 113 3.35 14.46 -6.56
CA MET A 113 4.48 13.78 -7.21
C MET A 113 4.02 12.86 -8.33
N ALA A 114 2.89 12.18 -8.15
CA ALA A 114 2.34 11.32 -9.19
C ALA A 114 1.94 12.11 -10.42
N GLU A 115 1.33 13.29 -10.24
CA GLU A 115 0.98 14.18 -11.35
C GLU A 115 2.23 14.68 -12.06
N TYR A 116 3.23 15.08 -11.29
CA TYR A 116 4.49 15.56 -11.85
C TYR A 116 5.16 14.48 -12.70
N GLU A 117 5.20 13.26 -12.20
CA GLU A 117 5.78 12.14 -12.95
C GLU A 117 5.09 11.94 -14.29
N ARG A 118 3.77 12.05 -14.33
CA ARG A 118 3.00 11.90 -15.57
C ARG A 118 3.33 13.02 -16.55
N GLU A 119 3.42 14.24 -16.07
CA GLU A 119 3.75 15.40 -16.93
C GLU A 119 5.15 15.28 -17.51
N VAL A 120 6.12 14.83 -16.70
CA VAL A 120 7.49 14.65 -17.18
C VAL A 120 7.54 13.57 -18.27
N ILE A 121 6.85 12.46 -18.07
CA ILE A 121 6.80 11.39 -19.07
C ILE A 121 6.15 11.87 -20.36
N HIS A 122 5.05 12.60 -20.26
CA HIS A 122 4.35 13.15 -21.41
C HIS A 122 5.24 14.12 -22.18
N SER A 123 5.93 14.99 -21.47
CA SER A 123 6.85 15.95 -22.07
C SER A 123 7.97 15.26 -22.85
N ARG A 124 8.54 14.20 -22.29
CA ARG A 124 9.58 13.42 -22.96
C ARG A 124 9.08 12.78 -24.25
N VAL A 125 7.87 12.28 -24.23
CA VAL A 125 7.26 11.66 -25.42
C VAL A 125 7.08 12.69 -26.51
N VAL A 126 6.61 13.89 -26.17
CA VAL A 126 6.38 14.99 -27.13
C VAL A 126 7.69 15.49 -27.74
N GLU A 127 8.72 15.58 -26.93
CA GLU A 127 10.03 16.08 -27.37
C GLU A 127 10.83 15.04 -28.14
N GLY A 128 10.59 13.77 -27.85
CA GLY A 128 11.29 12.67 -28.46
C GLY A 128 10.82 12.40 -29.85
#